data_9183559f7ee58330c9b30369ea12d94a
#
_entry.id   9183559f7ee58330c9b30369ea12d94a
#
_cell.length_a   1.000
_cell.length_b   1.000
_cell.length_c   1.000
_cell.angle_alpha   90.00
_cell.angle_beta   90.00
_cell.angle_gamma   90.00
#
_symmetry.space_group_name_H-M   'P 1'
#
loop_
_entity.id
_entity.type
_entity.pdbx_description
1 polymer ?
#
loop_
_entity_poly.entity_id
_entity_poly.type
_entity_poly.pdbx_seq_one_letter_code
_entity_poly.pdbx_strand_id
1 'polypeptide(L)' 'MKEYKFLVRVYFKNGTKEQRTWIETTKDAKEKAKNCKENMNVEKAVLYRIDQTFEF' A
#
# COMPACT_ATOMS: atom_id res chain seq x y z
N MET A 1 -14.34 13.61 4.82
CA MET A 1 -12.88 13.53 4.78
C MET A 1 -12.41 13.46 3.34
N LYS A 2 -11.22 13.93 3.09
CA LYS A 2 -10.71 14.04 1.74
C LYS A 2 -10.06 12.74 1.29
N GLU A 3 -10.46 12.26 0.12
CA GLU A 3 -9.87 11.06 -0.46
C GLU A 3 -8.81 11.44 -1.50
N TYR A 4 -7.81 10.59 -1.63
CA TYR A 4 -6.72 10.77 -2.57
C TYR A 4 -6.49 9.50 -3.36
N LYS A 5 -5.88 9.64 -4.52
CA LYS A 5 -5.47 8.51 -5.33
C LYS A 5 -4.13 8.00 -4.84
N PHE A 6 -4.07 6.73 -4.48
CA PHE A 6 -2.86 6.07 -4.05
C PHE A 6 -2.47 4.97 -5.03
N LEU A 7 -1.19 4.87 -5.28
CA LEU A 7 -0.61 3.72 -5.96
C LEU A 7 0.01 2.83 -4.90
N VAL A 8 -0.39 1.57 -4.84
CA VAL A 8 0.15 0.63 -3.86
C VAL A 8 0.91 -0.48 -4.57
N ARG A 9 2.12 -0.77 -4.09
CA ARG A 9 2.91 -1.91 -4.53
C ARG A 9 3.10 -2.86 -3.38
N VAL A 10 2.76 -4.12 -3.61
CA VAL A 10 2.94 -5.19 -2.63
C VAL A 10 4.01 -6.13 -3.17
N TYR A 11 5.06 -6.31 -2.39
CA TYR A 11 6.17 -7.22 -2.73
C TYR A 11 6.04 -8.50 -1.93
N PHE A 12 6.01 -9.61 -2.64
CA PHE A 12 5.87 -10.93 -2.01
C PHE A 12 7.23 -11.59 -1.80
N LYS A 13 7.29 -12.45 -0.81
CA LYS A 13 8.55 -13.14 -0.45
C LYS A 13 9.06 -14.06 -1.56
N ASN A 14 8.18 -14.51 -2.46
CA ASN A 14 8.58 -15.35 -3.60
C ASN A 14 9.16 -14.56 -4.78
N GLY A 15 9.35 -13.24 -4.62
CA GLY A 15 9.92 -12.41 -5.65
C GLY A 15 8.91 -11.76 -6.59
N THR A 16 7.63 -12.06 -6.46
CA THR A 16 6.58 -11.43 -7.26
C THR A 16 6.12 -10.13 -6.60
N LYS A 17 5.45 -9.30 -7.40
CA LYS A 17 4.89 -8.04 -6.91
C LYS A 17 3.57 -7.75 -7.59
N GLU A 18 2.70 -7.01 -6.90
CA GLU A 18 1.44 -6.53 -7.44
C GLU A 18 1.36 -5.01 -7.30
N GLN A 19 0.66 -4.38 -8.22
CA GLN A 19 0.42 -2.95 -8.19
C GLN A 19 -1.07 -2.70 -8.31
N ARG A 20 -1.59 -1.84 -7.44
CA ARG A 20 -3.01 -1.48 -7.42
C ARG A 20 -3.18 0.01 -7.20
N THR A 21 -4.35 0.53 -7.56
CA THR A 21 -4.72 1.92 -7.31
C THR A 21 -5.88 1.94 -6.33
N TRP A 22 -5.73 2.75 -5.27
CA TRP A 22 -6.79 2.95 -4.27
C TRP A 22 -7.19 4.42 -4.26
N ILE A 23 -8.49 4.68 -4.09
CA ILE A 23 -9.01 6.03 -3.87
C ILE A 23 -9.62 6.02 -2.49
N GLU A 24 -8.87 6.55 -1.52
CA GLU A 24 -9.21 6.47 -0.10
C GLU A 24 -8.65 7.66 0.67
N THR A 25 -9.09 7.82 1.92
CA THR A 25 -8.42 8.77 2.82
C THR A 25 -7.02 8.24 3.14
N THR A 26 -6.12 9.15 3.51
CA THR A 26 -4.75 8.74 3.87
C THR A 26 -4.76 7.74 5.03
N LYS A 27 -5.61 7.96 6.02
CA LYS A 27 -5.73 7.04 7.16
C LYS A 27 -6.14 5.64 6.73
N ASP A 28 -7.17 5.54 5.88
CA ASP A 28 -7.68 4.25 5.42
C ASP A 28 -6.67 3.54 4.52
N ALA A 29 -6.00 4.29 3.65
CA ALA A 29 -4.97 3.72 2.79
C ALA A 29 -3.81 3.15 3.59
N LYS A 30 -3.35 3.86 4.62
CA LYS A 30 -2.29 3.37 5.52
C LYS A 30 -2.71 2.10 6.25
N GLU A 31 -3.94 2.07 6.73
CA GLU A 31 -4.47 0.91 7.45
C GLU A 31 -4.56 -0.31 6.54
N LYS A 32 -5.03 -0.12 5.30
CA LYS A 32 -5.05 -1.20 4.30
C LYS A 32 -3.65 -1.72 3.99
N ALA A 33 -2.68 -0.82 3.84
CA ALA A 33 -1.30 -1.21 3.56
C ALA A 33 -0.72 -2.02 4.73
N LYS A 34 -1.00 -1.63 5.96
CA LYS A 34 -0.58 -2.39 7.14
C LYS A 34 -1.20 -3.79 7.15
N ASN A 35 -2.49 -3.89 6.81
CA ASN A 35 -3.18 -5.18 6.76
C ASN A 35 -2.57 -6.08 5.68
N CYS A 36 -2.21 -5.53 4.54
CA CYS A 36 -1.50 -6.29 3.51
C CYS A 36 -0.16 -6.80 4.02
N LYS A 37 0.56 -5.97 4.77
CA LYS A 37 1.87 -6.34 5.33
C LYS A 37 1.77 -7.47 6.35
N GLU A 38 0.64 -7.64 7.01
CA GLU A 38 0.41 -8.71 7.97
C GLU A 38 0.30 -10.09 7.31
N ASN A 39 0.06 -10.14 6.01
CA ASN A 39 0.04 -11.40 5.29
C ASN A 39 1.44 -12.03 5.30
N MET A 40 1.53 -13.31 5.64
CA MET A 40 2.80 -14.04 5.78
C MET A 40 3.60 -14.08 4.48
N ASN A 41 2.96 -13.98 3.33
CA ASN A 41 3.61 -14.03 2.02
C ASN A 41 4.10 -12.68 1.53
N VAL A 42 3.79 -11.61 2.25
CA VAL A 42 4.16 -10.24 1.88
C VAL A 42 5.46 -9.83 2.58
N GLU A 43 6.44 -9.43 1.78
CA GLU A 43 7.71 -8.92 2.30
C GLU A 43 7.58 -7.45 2.72
N LYS A 44 6.98 -6.65 1.85
CA LYS A 44 6.72 -5.24 2.16
C LYS A 44 5.58 -4.69 1.31
N ALA A 45 4.97 -3.62 1.77
CA ALA A 45 3.98 -2.87 1.03
C ALA A 45 4.39 -1.41 0.99
N VAL A 46 4.35 -0.80 -0.19
CA VAL A 46 4.72 0.60 -0.37
C VAL A 46 3.51 1.35 -0.91
N LEU A 47 3.17 2.44 -0.24
CA LEU A 47 2.04 3.28 -0.58
C LEU A 47 2.56 4.61 -1.11
N TYR A 48 2.22 4.94 -2.35
CA TYR A 48 2.63 6.19 -2.98
C TYR A 48 1.44 7.14 -3.11
N ARG A 49 1.66 8.38 -2.76
CA ARG A 49 0.77 9.48 -3.08
C ARG A 49 1.58 10.50 -3.88
N ILE A 50 0.91 11.39 -4.60
CA ILE A 50 1.59 12.31 -5.51
C ILE A 50 2.73 13.11 -4.84
N ASP A 51 2.59 13.39 -3.54
CA ASP A 51 3.54 14.19 -2.77
C ASP A 51 4.20 13.44 -1.61
N GLN A 52 3.85 12.18 -1.40
CA GLN A 52 4.31 11.40 -0.25
C GLN A 52 4.47 9.93 -0.60
N THR A 53 5.39 9.26 0.09
CA THR A 53 5.59 7.82 -0.02
C THR A 53 5.61 7.23 1.38
N PHE A 54 4.86 6.14 1.56
CA PHE A 54 4.81 5.42 2.83
C PHE A 54 5.25 3.98 2.60
N GLU A 55 6.18 3.50 3.41
CA GLU A 55 6.69 2.13 3.29
C GLU A 55 6.35 1.34 4.56
N PHE A 56 5.78 0.16 4.37
CA PHE A 56 5.34 -0.71 5.46
C PHE A 56 6.00 -2.08 5.43
#